data_d1deb54a7390321fe19fa7eb2889c927
#
_entry.id   d1deb54a7390321fe19fa7eb2889c927
#
_cell.length_a   1.000
_cell.length_b   1.000
_cell.length_c   1.000
_cell.angle_alpha   90.00
_cell.angle_beta   90.00
_cell.angle_gamma   90.00
#
_symmetry.space_group_name_H-M   'P 1'
#
loop_
_entity.id
_entity.type
_entity.pdbx_description
1 polymer ?
#
loop_
_entity_poly.entity_id
_entity_poly.type
_entity_poly.pdbx_seq_one_letter_code
_entity_poly.pdbx_strand_id
1 'polypeptide(L)'
;MPLVFLTPYKKIYTSDICSLSTLIGFVLLIASILLPLFAAFSTEDFWLRIKEYEEQPLVEFQNKYMIYITNCSGNYKTYFDSSNKNLKEYFAGICNNSLNIDIDLCSQENSGILTADSTDIDNDGYIDKLNIKYELSNSELFSSTGIDIKMIFFLKYTLRKKVKLLMTPMVYIDIPIIITNNKGKEIYLNGNLELIQKSPIPCSTITSRIYYEEKPYFIEFNESHVFDLLYFYNKYKSHNYTVKYDYERYDNIDNNQKIKIDITMNIPKLQPILYFQSVFEALKYAWMQYFYIFLPIYFIFYILFKFIIQNKIFYSTTKSNLY
;
A
#
# COMPACT_ATOMS: atom_id res chain seq x y z
N MET A 1 27.74 -36.50 60.54
CA MET A 1 27.12 -37.71 59.95
C MET A 1 26.77 -37.38 58.49
N PRO A 2 27.32 -38.18 57.55
CA PRO A 2 26.93 -37.99 56.17
C PRO A 2 25.50 -38.51 55.95
N LEU A 3 24.64 -37.68 55.34
CA LEU A 3 23.29 -38.05 54.90
C LEU A 3 23.40 -39.02 53.73
N VAL A 4 23.09 -40.32 53.98
CA VAL A 4 23.34 -41.39 53.03
C VAL A 4 22.16 -41.59 52.05
N PHE A 5 20.96 -41.26 52.42
CA PHE A 5 19.78 -41.33 51.50
C PHE A 5 18.56 -40.56 52.02
N LEU A 6 17.92 -39.79 51.17
CA LEU A 6 16.66 -39.15 51.41
C LEU A 6 15.60 -39.77 50.47
N THR A 7 14.76 -40.65 51.00
CA THR A 7 13.59 -41.11 50.25
C THR A 7 12.51 -40.04 50.28
N PRO A 8 12.03 -39.51 49.11
CA PRO A 8 10.95 -38.52 49.12
C PRO A 8 9.66 -39.16 49.63
N TYR A 9 9.20 -38.65 50.76
CA TYR A 9 7.93 -39.09 51.35
C TYR A 9 6.76 -38.57 50.50
N LYS A 10 6.13 -39.45 49.72
CA LYS A 10 5.00 -39.08 48.85
C LYS A 10 3.70 -39.19 49.64
N LYS A 11 3.15 -38.06 50.08
CA LYS A 11 1.78 -38.01 50.67
C LYS A 11 0.77 -37.92 49.53
N ILE A 12 -0.18 -38.86 49.53
CA ILE A 12 -1.32 -38.83 48.60
C ILE A 12 -2.52 -38.28 49.34
N TYR A 13 -3.07 -37.16 48.81
CA TYR A 13 -4.28 -36.56 49.31
C TYR A 13 -5.46 -37.06 48.47
N THR A 14 -6.49 -37.61 49.11
CA THR A 14 -7.71 -38.10 48.45
C THR A 14 -8.93 -37.39 49.06
N SER A 15 -9.88 -36.99 48.20
CA SER A 15 -11.13 -36.44 48.61
C SER A 15 -12.27 -37.06 47.79
N ASP A 16 -13.46 -37.08 48.36
CA ASP A 16 -14.64 -37.58 47.65
C ASP A 16 -15.03 -36.62 46.52
N ILE A 17 -15.63 -37.17 45.45
CA ILE A 17 -16.00 -36.39 44.22
C ILE A 17 -16.95 -35.24 44.56
N CYS A 18 -17.89 -35.40 45.51
CA CYS A 18 -18.84 -34.39 45.94
C CYS A 18 -18.38 -33.56 47.14
N SER A 19 -17.06 -33.55 47.44
CA SER A 19 -16.53 -32.77 48.56
C SER A 19 -16.29 -31.29 48.14
N LEU A 20 -16.39 -30.38 49.15
CA LEU A 20 -16.07 -28.96 48.94
C LEU A 20 -14.64 -28.76 48.41
N SER A 21 -13.71 -29.60 48.82
CA SER A 21 -12.31 -29.60 48.35
C SER A 21 -12.21 -29.84 46.82
N THR A 22 -12.99 -30.80 46.29
CA THR A 22 -13.03 -31.11 44.86
C THR A 22 -13.66 -30.00 44.06
N LEU A 23 -14.75 -29.41 44.57
CA LEU A 23 -15.42 -28.26 43.94
C LEU A 23 -14.50 -27.04 43.82
N ILE A 24 -13.79 -26.72 44.91
CA ILE A 24 -12.79 -25.62 44.88
C ILE A 24 -11.64 -25.92 43.92
N GLY A 25 -11.16 -27.15 43.90
CA GLY A 25 -10.13 -27.57 42.93
C GLY A 25 -10.58 -27.38 41.49
N PHE A 26 -11.85 -27.70 41.18
CA PHE A 26 -12.44 -27.51 39.87
C PHE A 26 -12.61 -26.02 39.52
N VAL A 27 -13.06 -25.18 40.46
CA VAL A 27 -13.16 -23.73 40.30
C VAL A 27 -11.79 -23.10 40.03
N LEU A 28 -10.76 -23.48 40.78
CA LEU A 28 -9.39 -22.99 40.57
C LEU A 28 -8.80 -23.44 39.20
N LEU A 29 -9.15 -24.65 38.78
CA LEU A 29 -8.71 -25.15 37.44
C LEU A 29 -9.38 -24.32 36.33
N ILE A 30 -10.69 -24.10 36.40
CA ILE A 30 -11.41 -23.24 35.45
C ILE A 30 -10.84 -21.82 35.47
N ALA A 31 -10.63 -21.25 36.65
CA ALA A 31 -10.07 -19.91 36.81
C ALA A 31 -8.66 -19.81 36.21
N SER A 32 -7.84 -20.85 36.37
CA SER A 32 -6.49 -20.88 35.79
C SER A 32 -6.47 -20.87 34.27
N ILE A 33 -7.56 -21.28 33.60
CA ILE A 33 -7.72 -21.27 32.15
C ILE A 33 -8.39 -19.96 31.69
N LEU A 34 -9.47 -19.53 32.36
CA LEU A 34 -10.25 -18.36 31.92
C LEU A 34 -9.55 -17.05 32.23
N LEU A 35 -8.88 -16.91 33.37
CA LEU A 35 -8.25 -15.67 33.78
C LEU A 35 -7.13 -15.23 32.82
N PRO A 36 -6.24 -16.12 32.36
CA PRO A 36 -5.27 -15.80 31.32
C PRO A 36 -5.93 -15.39 30.01
N LEU A 37 -7.06 -16.00 29.64
CA LEU A 37 -7.81 -15.66 28.43
C LEU A 37 -8.36 -14.24 28.50
N PHE A 38 -8.98 -13.86 29.63
CA PHE A 38 -9.45 -12.50 29.85
C PHE A 38 -8.30 -11.48 29.87
N ALA A 39 -7.19 -11.83 30.54
CA ALA A 39 -6.00 -10.99 30.57
C ALA A 39 -5.41 -10.78 29.17
N ALA A 40 -5.29 -11.87 28.37
CA ALA A 40 -4.83 -11.78 26.99
C ALA A 40 -5.78 -10.97 26.11
N PHE A 41 -7.09 -11.14 26.30
CA PHE A 41 -8.08 -10.39 25.52
C PHE A 41 -8.13 -8.91 25.88
N SER A 42 -7.78 -8.52 27.10
CA SER A 42 -7.70 -7.12 27.54
C SER A 42 -6.47 -6.39 26.96
N THR A 43 -5.48 -7.11 26.43
CA THR A 43 -4.35 -6.52 25.70
C THR A 43 -4.80 -6.19 24.26
N GLU A 44 -4.53 -4.97 23.79
CA GLU A 44 -4.99 -4.49 22.47
C GLU A 44 -4.45 -5.36 21.32
N ASP A 45 -3.31 -6.02 21.52
CA ASP A 45 -2.61 -6.80 20.51
C ASP A 45 -3.04 -8.28 20.42
N PHE A 46 -3.98 -8.75 21.27
CA PHE A 46 -4.36 -10.15 21.28
C PHE A 46 -4.97 -10.65 19.97
N TRP A 47 -5.76 -9.79 19.31
CA TRP A 47 -6.40 -10.07 18.04
C TRP A 47 -5.99 -9.06 16.98
N LEU A 48 -4.73 -9.07 16.59
CA LEU A 48 -4.20 -8.19 15.55
C LEU A 48 -4.86 -8.53 14.21
N ARG A 49 -5.71 -7.61 13.72
CA ARG A 49 -6.38 -7.76 12.41
C ARG A 49 -5.56 -7.20 11.27
N ILE A 50 -4.77 -6.16 11.53
CA ILE A 50 -4.01 -5.42 10.53
C ILE A 50 -2.53 -5.61 10.82
N LYS A 51 -1.79 -5.95 9.79
CA LYS A 51 -0.32 -6.03 9.83
C LYS A 51 0.29 -5.31 8.65
N GLU A 52 1.56 -5.00 8.80
CA GLU A 52 2.40 -4.42 7.79
C GLU A 52 3.49 -5.41 7.37
N TYR A 53 3.84 -5.40 6.09
CA TYR A 53 5.00 -6.08 5.55
C TYR A 53 5.61 -5.27 4.43
N GLU A 54 6.87 -5.53 4.12
CA GLU A 54 7.60 -4.81 3.09
C GLU A 54 7.74 -5.67 1.83
N GLU A 55 7.43 -5.06 0.68
CA GLU A 55 7.56 -5.68 -0.62
C GLU A 55 7.98 -4.66 -1.66
N GLN A 56 8.86 -5.06 -2.60
CA GLN A 56 9.11 -4.31 -3.82
C GLN A 56 7.98 -4.59 -4.80
N PRO A 57 7.24 -3.56 -5.25
CA PRO A 57 6.21 -3.74 -6.26
C PRO A 57 6.83 -3.99 -7.64
N LEU A 58 6.17 -4.82 -8.45
CA LEU A 58 6.50 -4.91 -9.87
C LEU A 58 5.73 -3.81 -10.61
N VAL A 59 6.46 -2.85 -11.16
CA VAL A 59 5.89 -1.71 -11.89
C VAL A 59 6.34 -1.76 -13.34
N GLU A 60 5.38 -1.70 -14.26
CA GLU A 60 5.63 -1.69 -15.70
C GLU A 60 4.90 -0.50 -16.34
N PHE A 61 5.54 0.19 -17.29
CA PHE A 61 4.87 1.20 -18.08
C PHE A 61 4.02 0.56 -19.17
N GLN A 62 2.74 0.89 -19.23
CA GLN A 62 1.81 0.31 -20.22
C GLN A 62 1.86 0.97 -21.61
N ASN A 63 2.77 1.92 -21.84
CA ASN A 63 2.78 2.77 -23.03
C ASN A 63 1.47 3.54 -23.25
N LYS A 64 0.73 3.78 -22.17
CA LYS A 64 -0.49 4.58 -22.16
C LYS A 64 -0.23 5.89 -21.45
N TYR A 65 -0.47 6.98 -22.16
CA TYR A 65 -0.25 8.32 -21.63
C TYR A 65 -1.24 9.33 -22.21
N MET A 66 -1.38 10.46 -21.53
CA MET A 66 -2.08 11.67 -21.99
C MET A 66 -1.23 12.87 -21.63
N ILE A 67 -1.01 13.75 -22.58
CA ILE A 67 -0.27 14.98 -22.41
C ILE A 67 -1.12 16.13 -22.92
N TYR A 68 -1.27 17.13 -22.07
CA TYR A 68 -2.04 18.32 -22.34
C TYR A 68 -1.14 19.54 -22.15
N ILE A 69 -1.02 20.35 -23.18
CA ILE A 69 -0.14 21.50 -23.21
C ILE A 69 -0.97 22.73 -23.49
N THR A 70 -0.94 23.71 -22.60
CA THR A 70 -1.60 25.00 -22.76
C THR A 70 -0.58 26.11 -22.84
N ASN A 71 -0.80 27.01 -23.78
CA ASN A 71 -0.01 28.23 -23.92
C ASN A 71 -0.71 29.37 -23.20
N CYS A 72 -0.04 30.09 -22.30
CA CYS A 72 -0.59 31.17 -21.48
C CYS A 72 -0.47 32.58 -22.11
N SER A 73 0.01 32.73 -23.35
CA SER A 73 0.20 34.01 -23.99
C SER A 73 -0.99 34.37 -24.88
N GLY A 74 -1.93 35.15 -24.35
CA GLY A 74 -2.96 35.91 -25.13
C GLY A 74 -3.92 35.11 -26.04
N ASN A 75 -3.40 34.25 -26.86
CA ASN A 75 -4.12 33.24 -27.64
C ASN A 75 -3.83 31.86 -27.00
N TYR A 76 -4.79 31.36 -26.22
CA TYR A 76 -4.67 30.05 -25.57
C TYR A 76 -4.67 28.93 -26.62
N LYS A 77 -3.51 28.53 -27.09
CA LYS A 77 -3.36 27.31 -27.92
C LYS A 77 -3.23 26.11 -27.04
N THR A 78 -4.04 25.11 -27.28
CA THR A 78 -4.05 23.85 -26.53
C THR A 78 -3.61 22.71 -27.43
N TYR A 79 -2.64 21.95 -26.99
CA TYR A 79 -2.15 20.77 -27.69
C TYR A 79 -2.46 19.54 -26.87
N PHE A 80 -2.90 18.49 -27.52
CA PHE A 80 -3.20 17.23 -26.88
C PHE A 80 -2.46 16.08 -27.56
N ASP A 81 -1.75 15.28 -26.80
CA ASP A 81 -1.14 14.04 -27.26
C ASP A 81 -1.53 12.85 -26.37
N SER A 82 -1.79 11.72 -26.97
CA SER A 82 -2.20 10.50 -26.24
C SER A 82 -1.79 9.26 -27.05
N SER A 83 -1.47 8.20 -26.34
CA SER A 83 -1.28 6.87 -26.93
C SER A 83 -2.58 6.26 -27.49
N ASN A 84 -3.73 6.78 -27.09
CA ASN A 84 -5.04 6.27 -27.52
C ASN A 84 -5.57 7.05 -28.74
N LYS A 85 -5.65 6.39 -29.89
CA LYS A 85 -6.08 6.97 -31.15
C LYS A 85 -7.51 7.52 -31.07
N ASN A 86 -8.42 6.81 -30.40
CA ASN A 86 -9.81 7.26 -30.26
C ASN A 86 -9.92 8.57 -29.45
N LEU A 87 -9.03 8.77 -28.45
CA LEU A 87 -8.99 10.02 -27.69
C LEU A 87 -8.44 11.17 -28.52
N LYS A 88 -7.45 10.92 -29.38
CA LYS A 88 -6.96 11.94 -30.32
C LYS A 88 -8.07 12.36 -31.29
N GLU A 89 -8.80 11.39 -31.86
CA GLU A 89 -9.91 11.67 -32.78
C GLU A 89 -11.08 12.40 -32.10
N TYR A 90 -11.38 12.02 -30.85
CA TYR A 90 -12.41 12.69 -30.07
C TYR A 90 -12.04 14.13 -29.74
N PHE A 91 -10.78 14.37 -29.33
CA PHE A 91 -10.25 15.72 -29.09
C PHE A 91 -10.33 16.59 -30.36
N ALA A 92 -9.91 16.04 -31.50
CA ALA A 92 -10.03 16.67 -32.78
C ALA A 92 -11.48 17.03 -33.13
N GLY A 93 -12.44 16.14 -32.85
CA GLY A 93 -13.86 16.35 -33.06
C GLY A 93 -14.43 17.51 -32.24
N ILE A 94 -14.01 17.64 -30.98
CA ILE A 94 -14.43 18.76 -30.11
C ILE A 94 -13.82 20.06 -30.58
N CYS A 95 -12.55 20.10 -30.94
CA CYS A 95 -11.89 21.26 -31.47
C CYS A 95 -12.59 21.79 -32.75
N ASN A 96 -13.04 20.89 -33.61
CA ASN A 96 -13.73 21.24 -34.87
C ASN A 96 -15.18 21.65 -34.66
N ASN A 97 -15.86 21.17 -33.61
CA ASN A 97 -17.31 21.39 -33.39
C ASN A 97 -17.62 22.53 -32.40
N SER A 98 -16.63 23.04 -31.67
CA SER A 98 -16.85 24.13 -30.73
C SER A 98 -16.96 25.47 -31.47
N LEU A 99 -18.20 25.85 -31.77
CA LEU A 99 -18.58 27.08 -32.47
C LEU A 99 -18.14 28.40 -31.80
N ASN A 100 -17.57 28.37 -30.62
CA ASN A 100 -17.15 29.54 -29.83
C ASN A 100 -15.65 29.50 -29.38
N ILE A 101 -14.88 28.54 -29.83
CA ILE A 101 -13.44 28.50 -29.58
C ILE A 101 -12.78 28.77 -30.93
N ASP A 102 -11.91 29.78 -31.00
CA ASP A 102 -11.16 30.08 -32.21
C ASP A 102 -10.46 28.82 -32.71
N ILE A 103 -10.74 28.42 -33.95
CA ILE A 103 -10.30 27.16 -34.58
C ILE A 103 -8.77 27.04 -34.61
N ASP A 104 -8.05 28.16 -34.50
CA ASP A 104 -6.58 28.22 -34.38
C ASP A 104 -6.03 27.70 -33.02
N LEU A 105 -6.92 27.40 -32.07
CA LEU A 105 -6.55 26.97 -30.71
C LEU A 105 -6.21 25.50 -30.57
N CYS A 106 -6.59 24.66 -31.52
CA CYS A 106 -6.36 23.22 -31.48
C CYS A 106 -5.45 22.77 -32.64
N SER A 107 -4.21 22.52 -32.39
CA SER A 107 -3.33 21.92 -33.42
C SER A 107 -2.99 20.46 -33.06
N GLN A 108 -3.27 19.57 -34.02
CA GLN A 108 -2.92 18.13 -33.92
C GLN A 108 -1.46 17.81 -34.31
N GLU A 109 -0.78 18.75 -34.98
CA GLU A 109 0.47 18.44 -35.72
C GLU A 109 1.73 18.38 -34.85
N ASN A 110 1.66 18.69 -33.57
CA ASN A 110 2.83 18.80 -32.72
C ASN A 110 2.87 17.74 -31.63
N SER A 111 2.85 16.46 -32.03
CA SER A 111 3.13 15.37 -31.10
C SER A 111 4.61 15.37 -30.74
N GLY A 112 4.92 15.49 -29.46
CA GLY A 112 6.27 15.27 -28.97
C GLY A 112 6.68 13.78 -29.12
N ILE A 113 7.96 13.53 -28.99
CA ILE A 113 8.51 12.16 -28.98
C ILE A 113 8.59 11.70 -27.53
N LEU A 114 7.87 10.64 -27.20
CA LEU A 114 7.93 9.99 -25.90
C LEU A 114 8.71 8.70 -25.98
N THR A 115 9.75 8.58 -25.17
CA THR A 115 10.52 7.35 -24.99
C THR A 115 10.47 6.92 -23.54
N ALA A 116 10.29 5.64 -23.29
CA ALA A 116 10.28 5.07 -21.96
C ALA A 116 11.28 3.92 -21.88
N ASP A 117 12.07 3.92 -20.83
CA ASP A 117 13.07 2.90 -20.53
C ASP A 117 12.95 2.48 -19.06
N SER A 118 13.23 1.21 -18.78
CA SER A 118 13.17 0.65 -17.44
C SER A 118 14.52 0.01 -17.10
N THR A 119 15.01 0.28 -15.90
CA THR A 119 16.29 -0.25 -15.42
C THR A 119 16.09 -1.05 -14.13
N ASP A 120 16.66 -2.26 -14.15
CA ASP A 120 16.85 -3.15 -13.00
C ASP A 120 18.34 -3.07 -12.64
N ILE A 121 18.67 -2.47 -11.49
CA ILE A 121 20.07 -2.15 -11.14
C ILE A 121 20.78 -3.37 -10.54
N ASP A 122 20.06 -4.18 -9.75
CA ASP A 122 20.62 -5.34 -9.05
C ASP A 122 20.34 -6.69 -9.74
N ASN A 123 19.61 -6.66 -10.87
CA ASN A 123 19.24 -7.82 -11.67
C ASN A 123 18.43 -8.88 -10.89
N ASP A 124 17.55 -8.43 -10.01
CA ASP A 124 16.64 -9.30 -9.25
C ASP A 124 15.32 -9.59 -9.99
N GLY A 125 15.12 -9.01 -11.17
CA GLY A 125 13.93 -9.15 -12.00
C GLY A 125 12.82 -8.16 -11.63
N TYR A 126 13.06 -7.25 -10.70
CA TYR A 126 12.19 -6.12 -10.39
C TYR A 126 12.78 -4.83 -10.96
N ILE A 127 11.94 -3.99 -11.51
CA ILE A 127 12.37 -2.70 -12.04
C ILE A 127 12.61 -1.75 -10.88
N ASP A 128 13.83 -1.20 -10.78
CA ASP A 128 14.19 -0.20 -9.76
C ASP A 128 13.86 1.22 -10.19
N LYS A 129 14.01 1.50 -11.49
CA LYS A 129 13.78 2.84 -12.05
C LYS A 129 13.04 2.76 -13.38
N LEU A 130 12.09 3.66 -13.55
CA LEU A 130 11.40 3.91 -14.80
C LEU A 130 11.77 5.32 -15.29
N ASN A 131 12.38 5.40 -16.44
CA ASN A 131 12.79 6.66 -17.07
C ASN A 131 11.87 6.94 -18.26
N ILE A 132 11.19 8.08 -18.23
CA ILE A 132 10.32 8.55 -19.31
C ILE A 132 10.87 9.88 -19.81
N LYS A 133 11.16 9.96 -21.09
CA LYS A 133 11.64 11.18 -21.73
C LYS A 133 10.61 11.67 -22.71
N TYR A 134 10.31 12.94 -22.65
CA TYR A 134 9.42 13.60 -23.59
C TYR A 134 10.11 14.80 -24.21
N GLU A 135 10.22 14.81 -25.53
CA GLU A 135 10.82 15.90 -26.31
C GLU A 135 9.74 16.58 -27.16
N LEU A 136 9.61 17.88 -26.99
CA LEU A 136 8.70 18.73 -27.72
C LEU A 136 9.50 19.74 -28.56
N SER A 137 9.30 19.74 -29.85
CA SER A 137 9.94 20.67 -30.81
C SER A 137 8.86 21.45 -31.55
N ASN A 138 8.42 22.57 -30.99
CA ASN A 138 7.44 23.41 -31.64
C ASN A 138 7.83 24.89 -31.52
N SER A 139 8.15 25.51 -32.65
CA SER A 139 8.58 26.92 -32.70
C SER A 139 7.51 27.91 -32.23
N GLU A 140 6.23 27.57 -32.39
CA GLU A 140 5.13 28.45 -32.00
C GLU A 140 4.97 28.56 -30.48
N LEU A 141 5.31 27.48 -29.74
CA LEU A 141 5.27 27.47 -28.27
C LEU A 141 6.32 28.38 -27.65
N PHE A 142 7.48 28.58 -28.32
CA PHE A 142 8.55 29.43 -27.82
C PHE A 142 8.26 30.92 -27.99
N SER A 143 7.27 31.28 -28.75
CA SER A 143 6.80 32.69 -28.85
C SER A 143 5.97 33.12 -27.62
N SER A 144 5.61 32.16 -26.75
CA SER A 144 4.81 32.42 -25.56
C SER A 144 5.66 32.71 -24.34
N THR A 145 5.10 33.45 -23.38
CA THR A 145 5.74 33.78 -22.12
C THR A 145 5.64 32.65 -21.08
N GLY A 146 4.69 31.71 -21.27
CA GLY A 146 4.46 30.59 -20.36
C GLY A 146 3.73 29.43 -21.02
N ILE A 147 4.08 28.24 -20.62
CA ILE A 147 3.48 26.98 -21.07
C ILE A 147 3.16 26.16 -19.83
N ASP A 148 1.98 25.55 -19.82
CA ASP A 148 1.54 24.62 -18.79
C ASP A 148 1.45 23.24 -19.41
N ILE A 149 2.25 22.27 -18.90
CA ILE A 149 2.29 20.89 -19.38
C ILE A 149 1.76 19.97 -18.29
N LYS A 150 0.62 19.33 -18.58
CA LYS A 150 0.01 18.35 -17.71
C LYS A 150 0.12 16.98 -18.34
N MET A 151 0.72 16.03 -17.58
CA MET A 151 0.98 14.69 -18.07
C MET A 151 0.30 13.66 -17.17
N ILE A 152 -0.27 12.64 -17.78
CA ILE A 152 -0.80 11.46 -17.12
C ILE A 152 -0.16 10.22 -17.73
N PHE A 153 0.41 9.37 -16.87
CA PHE A 153 0.97 8.08 -17.25
C PHE A 153 0.22 6.96 -16.56
N PHE A 154 -0.04 5.88 -17.30
CA PHE A 154 -0.67 4.67 -16.76
C PHE A 154 0.38 3.59 -16.59
N LEU A 155 0.50 3.12 -15.38
CA LEU A 155 1.44 2.07 -15.01
C LEU A 155 0.65 0.79 -14.74
N LYS A 156 1.31 -0.33 -14.76
CA LYS A 156 0.82 -1.59 -14.20
C LYS A 156 1.58 -1.84 -12.91
N TYR A 157 0.86 -1.97 -11.82
CA TYR A 157 1.41 -2.13 -10.49
C TYR A 157 0.94 -3.46 -9.91
N THR A 158 1.88 -4.31 -9.52
CA THR A 158 1.58 -5.66 -9.07
C THR A 158 2.30 -6.00 -7.78
N LEU A 159 1.56 -6.47 -6.76
CA LEU A 159 2.09 -7.10 -5.55
C LEU A 159 1.87 -8.61 -5.62
N ARG A 160 2.84 -9.42 -5.17
CA ARG A 160 2.82 -10.88 -5.35
C ARG A 160 3.10 -11.70 -4.09
N LYS A 161 3.74 -11.13 -3.05
CA LYS A 161 4.17 -11.89 -1.88
C LYS A 161 3.00 -12.36 -1.01
N LYS A 162 2.57 -11.54 -0.06
CA LYS A 162 1.49 -11.89 0.86
C LYS A 162 0.12 -11.52 0.32
N VAL A 163 0.05 -10.40 -0.36
CA VAL A 163 -1.15 -9.88 -0.99
C VAL A 163 -0.98 -9.91 -2.49
N LYS A 164 -2.04 -10.31 -3.19
CA LYS A 164 -2.08 -10.25 -4.66
C LYS A 164 -2.89 -9.04 -5.09
N LEU A 165 -2.21 -7.96 -5.41
CA LEU A 165 -2.81 -6.74 -5.93
C LEU A 165 -2.35 -6.56 -7.38
N LEU A 166 -3.28 -6.37 -8.28
CA LEU A 166 -3.01 -5.92 -9.65
C LEU A 166 -3.86 -4.69 -9.91
N MET A 167 -3.23 -3.57 -10.16
CA MET A 167 -3.92 -2.31 -10.48
C MET A 167 -3.22 -1.56 -11.59
N THR A 168 -3.95 -0.64 -12.22
CA THR A 168 -3.45 0.29 -13.21
C THR A 168 -3.45 1.71 -12.63
N PRO A 169 -2.41 2.10 -11.86
CA PRO A 169 -2.33 3.41 -11.28
C PRO A 169 -2.11 4.49 -12.33
N MET A 170 -2.57 5.69 -12.00
CA MET A 170 -2.43 6.90 -12.77
C MET A 170 -1.46 7.85 -12.06
N VAL A 171 -0.39 8.20 -12.75
CA VAL A 171 0.58 9.21 -12.29
C VAL A 171 0.27 10.53 -12.98
N TYR A 172 -0.03 11.56 -12.21
CA TYR A 172 -0.29 12.91 -12.69
C TYR A 172 0.89 13.82 -12.39
N ILE A 173 1.34 14.56 -13.39
CA ILE A 173 2.46 15.50 -13.31
C ILE A 173 1.98 16.82 -13.91
N ASP A 174 2.21 17.93 -13.19
CA ASP A 174 1.87 19.28 -13.60
C ASP A 174 3.13 20.14 -13.62
N ILE A 175 3.48 20.67 -14.79
CA ILE A 175 4.75 21.34 -15.04
C ILE A 175 4.47 22.73 -15.66
N PRO A 176 4.35 23.78 -14.83
CA PRO A 176 4.36 25.14 -15.35
C PRO A 176 5.77 25.52 -15.81
N ILE A 177 5.88 26.05 -17.02
CA ILE A 177 7.14 26.42 -17.67
C ILE A 177 7.10 27.90 -18.05
N ILE A 178 8.04 28.67 -17.56
CA ILE A 178 8.26 30.06 -17.99
C ILE A 178 9.35 30.06 -19.05
N ILE A 179 9.03 30.54 -20.25
CA ILE A 179 9.98 30.67 -21.35
C ILE A 179 10.60 32.06 -21.31
N THR A 180 11.92 32.11 -21.22
CA THR A 180 12.67 33.36 -21.28
C THR A 180 13.54 33.38 -22.52
N ASN A 181 13.45 34.47 -23.28
CA ASN A 181 14.32 34.72 -24.46
C ASN A 181 14.26 33.65 -25.56
N ASN A 182 13.08 33.05 -25.79
CA ASN A 182 12.89 32.01 -26.81
C ASN A 182 13.88 30.84 -26.74
N LYS A 183 14.45 30.59 -25.56
CA LYS A 183 15.35 29.46 -25.33
C LYS A 183 14.59 28.24 -24.89
N GLY A 184 15.08 27.07 -25.30
CA GLY A 184 14.56 25.77 -24.84
C GLY A 184 14.78 25.55 -23.36
N LYS A 185 14.12 24.56 -22.82
CA LYS A 185 14.26 24.13 -21.42
C LYS A 185 14.41 22.62 -21.34
N GLU A 186 15.32 22.19 -20.48
CA GLU A 186 15.45 20.80 -20.03
C GLU A 186 14.97 20.73 -18.58
N ILE A 187 13.98 19.90 -18.33
CA ILE A 187 13.33 19.73 -17.02
C ILE A 187 13.56 18.31 -16.59
N TYR A 188 14.19 18.16 -15.45
CA TYR A 188 14.46 16.86 -14.83
C TYR A 188 13.54 16.71 -13.62
N LEU A 189 12.72 15.65 -13.62
CA LEU A 189 11.87 15.27 -12.51
C LEU A 189 12.39 13.95 -11.95
N ASN A 190 12.88 13.98 -10.72
CA ASN A 190 13.35 12.78 -10.04
C ASN A 190 12.57 12.58 -8.76
N GLY A 191 11.98 11.40 -8.59
CA GLY A 191 11.14 11.14 -7.42
C GLY A 191 10.84 9.67 -7.21
N ASN A 192 10.06 9.42 -6.15
CA ASN A 192 9.69 8.07 -5.75
C ASN A 192 8.22 7.78 -6.06
N LEU A 193 7.95 6.53 -6.44
CA LEU A 193 6.59 6.01 -6.57
C LEU A 193 6.18 5.38 -5.24
N GLU A 194 5.12 5.90 -4.62
CA GLU A 194 4.60 5.41 -3.35
C GLU A 194 3.16 4.92 -3.47
N LEU A 195 2.88 3.75 -2.92
CA LEU A 195 1.52 3.24 -2.78
C LEU A 195 0.84 3.92 -1.59
N ILE A 196 -0.25 4.60 -1.85
CA ILE A 196 -1.11 5.20 -0.82
C ILE A 196 -2.29 4.26 -0.58
N GLN A 197 -2.42 3.80 0.66
CA GLN A 197 -3.47 2.92 1.10
C GLN A 197 -4.40 3.65 2.08
N LYS A 198 -5.69 3.75 1.77
CA LYS A 198 -6.73 4.25 2.69
C LYS A 198 -7.33 3.14 3.55
N SER A 199 -7.21 1.91 3.09
CA SER A 199 -7.64 0.71 3.82
C SER A 199 -6.62 -0.41 3.64
N PRO A 200 -6.49 -1.30 4.64
CA PRO A 200 -5.65 -2.48 4.51
C PRO A 200 -6.15 -3.40 3.39
N ILE A 201 -5.23 -4.01 2.67
CA ILE A 201 -5.58 -4.92 1.57
C ILE A 201 -6.02 -6.26 2.17
N PRO A 202 -7.16 -6.82 1.74
CA PRO A 202 -7.60 -8.12 2.24
C PRO A 202 -6.62 -9.22 1.81
N CYS A 203 -6.14 -10.00 2.79
CA CYS A 203 -5.37 -11.22 2.52
C CYS A 203 -6.36 -12.35 2.20
N SER A 204 -6.47 -12.71 0.95
CA SER A 204 -7.28 -13.85 0.55
C SER A 204 -6.43 -15.12 0.53
N THR A 205 -6.76 -16.06 1.37
CA THR A 205 -6.10 -17.37 1.43
C THR A 205 -6.46 -18.28 0.26
N ILE A 206 -7.53 -17.98 -0.48
CA ILE A 206 -8.03 -18.81 -1.56
C ILE A 206 -8.50 -17.89 -2.71
N THR A 207 -7.67 -17.78 -3.76
CA THR A 207 -8.05 -17.38 -5.13
C THR A 207 -8.59 -15.97 -5.43
N SER A 208 -8.68 -15.04 -4.53
CA SER A 208 -9.09 -13.70 -4.94
C SER A 208 -7.88 -12.88 -5.36
N ARG A 209 -7.59 -12.91 -6.65
CA ARG A 209 -6.89 -11.80 -7.28
C ARG A 209 -7.81 -10.60 -7.13
N ILE A 210 -7.46 -9.66 -6.28
CA ILE A 210 -8.14 -8.37 -6.29
C ILE A 210 -7.68 -7.68 -7.56
N TYR A 211 -8.40 -7.97 -8.64
CA TYR A 211 -8.28 -7.22 -9.86
C TYR A 211 -8.98 -5.90 -9.61
N TYR A 212 -8.24 -4.89 -9.21
CA TYR A 212 -8.63 -3.53 -9.53
C TYR A 212 -8.21 -3.27 -10.98
N GLU A 213 -8.74 -4.05 -11.90
CA GLU A 213 -8.75 -3.67 -13.30
C GLU A 213 -9.83 -2.61 -13.45
N GLU A 214 -9.58 -1.45 -12.89
CA GLU A 214 -10.34 -0.29 -13.26
C GLU A 214 -10.06 -0.07 -14.73
N LYS A 215 -11.10 -0.29 -15.51
CA LYS A 215 -11.10 0.16 -16.90
C LYS A 215 -10.59 1.58 -16.89
N PRO A 216 -9.57 1.91 -17.68
CA PRO A 216 -9.05 3.26 -17.69
C PRO A 216 -10.23 4.21 -17.82
N TYR A 217 -10.31 5.21 -16.94
CA TYR A 217 -11.44 6.16 -16.78
C TYR A 217 -11.92 6.85 -18.06
N PHE A 218 -11.25 6.61 -19.18
CA PHE A 218 -11.54 7.14 -20.49
C PHE A 218 -12.89 6.74 -21.08
N ILE A 219 -13.61 5.78 -20.48
CA ILE A 219 -14.85 5.22 -21.08
C ILE A 219 -16.11 5.97 -20.58
N GLU A 220 -16.00 6.75 -19.50
CA GLU A 220 -17.11 7.52 -18.95
C GLU A 220 -16.93 9.04 -19.16
N PHE A 221 -16.56 9.44 -20.37
CA PHE A 221 -16.53 10.84 -20.72
C PHE A 221 -17.96 11.39 -20.83
N ASN A 222 -18.45 12.00 -19.78
CA ASN A 222 -19.54 12.96 -19.92
C ASN A 222 -18.99 14.21 -20.59
N GLU A 223 -19.63 14.68 -21.64
CA GLU A 223 -19.19 15.75 -22.53
C GLU A 223 -18.78 17.08 -21.84
N SER A 224 -19.15 17.27 -20.58
CA SER A 224 -18.89 18.50 -19.83
C SER A 224 -17.51 18.61 -19.15
N HIS A 225 -16.76 17.52 -19.00
CA HIS A 225 -15.50 17.48 -18.21
C HIS A 225 -14.28 16.95 -18.97
N VAL A 226 -14.32 16.89 -20.27
CA VAL A 226 -13.34 16.19 -21.14
C VAL A 226 -11.90 16.70 -20.98
N PHE A 227 -11.72 17.95 -20.59
CA PHE A 227 -10.40 18.59 -20.52
C PHE A 227 -9.92 18.87 -19.09
N ASP A 228 -10.68 18.48 -18.09
CA ASP A 228 -10.25 18.66 -16.70
C ASP A 228 -9.48 17.42 -16.21
N LEU A 229 -8.19 17.35 -16.57
CA LEU A 229 -7.29 16.31 -16.09
C LEU A 229 -7.23 16.27 -14.56
N LEU A 230 -7.41 17.43 -13.92
CA LEU A 230 -7.44 17.51 -12.46
C LEU A 230 -8.69 16.83 -11.88
N TYR A 231 -9.82 16.91 -12.56
CA TYR A 231 -11.03 16.18 -12.17
C TYR A 231 -10.79 14.67 -12.18
N PHE A 232 -10.19 14.14 -13.24
CA PHE A 232 -9.84 12.70 -13.32
C PHE A 232 -8.87 12.29 -12.23
N TYR A 233 -7.87 13.09 -11.97
CA TYR A 233 -6.91 12.83 -10.91
C TYR A 233 -7.55 12.86 -9.52
N ASN A 234 -8.46 13.79 -9.26
CA ASN A 234 -9.19 13.86 -8.00
C ASN A 234 -10.14 12.65 -7.83
N LYS A 235 -10.80 12.22 -8.91
CA LYS A 235 -11.61 11.00 -8.92
C LYS A 235 -10.71 9.77 -8.64
N TYR A 236 -9.56 9.66 -9.27
CA TYR A 236 -8.59 8.62 -8.98
C TYR A 236 -8.15 8.64 -7.52
N LYS A 237 -7.84 9.79 -6.95
CA LYS A 237 -7.49 9.94 -5.52
C LYS A 237 -8.59 9.47 -4.56
N SER A 238 -9.83 9.39 -4.98
CA SER A 238 -10.93 8.91 -4.13
C SER A 238 -10.85 7.40 -3.86
N HIS A 239 -10.12 6.63 -4.66
CA HIS A 239 -9.95 5.18 -4.54
C HIS A 239 -9.20 4.78 -3.26
N ASN A 240 -9.39 3.53 -2.84
CA ASN A 240 -8.75 2.98 -1.66
C ASN A 240 -7.25 2.75 -1.83
N TYR A 241 -6.82 2.46 -3.05
CA TYR A 241 -5.42 2.21 -3.40
C TYR A 241 -5.04 3.11 -4.56
N THR A 242 -4.04 3.94 -4.34
CA THR A 242 -3.54 4.88 -5.35
C THR A 242 -2.02 4.91 -5.29
N VAL A 243 -1.39 5.32 -6.39
CA VAL A 243 0.05 5.56 -6.42
C VAL A 243 0.28 7.05 -6.56
N LYS A 244 1.16 7.57 -5.75
CA LYS A 244 1.64 8.96 -5.81
C LYS A 244 3.07 8.95 -6.34
N TYR A 245 3.36 9.87 -7.22
CA TYR A 245 4.72 10.22 -7.60
C TYR A 245 5.11 11.50 -6.88
N ASP A 246 6.08 11.41 -5.98
CA ASP A 246 6.62 12.53 -5.21
C ASP A 246 7.98 12.86 -5.78
N TYR A 247 8.12 14.05 -6.37
CA TYR A 247 9.29 14.38 -7.17
C TYR A 247 9.87 15.76 -6.84
N GLU A 248 11.17 15.85 -7.05
CA GLU A 248 11.92 17.10 -7.10
C GLU A 248 12.12 17.51 -8.56
N ARG A 249 12.08 18.81 -8.81
CA ARG A 249 12.21 19.40 -10.14
C ARG A 249 13.50 20.19 -10.26
N TYR A 250 14.23 19.97 -11.34
CA TYR A 250 15.43 20.71 -11.71
C TYR A 250 15.28 21.20 -13.15
N ASP A 251 15.45 22.52 -13.35
CA ASP A 251 15.31 23.18 -14.64
C ASP A 251 16.68 23.65 -15.17
N ASN A 252 17.02 23.25 -16.37
CA ASN A 252 18.18 23.77 -17.13
C ASN A 252 17.73 24.51 -18.37
N ILE A 253 18.51 25.50 -18.80
CA ILE A 253 18.25 26.23 -20.06
C ILE A 253 18.96 25.50 -21.20
N ASP A 254 18.20 25.08 -22.22
CA ASP A 254 18.75 24.54 -23.48
C ASP A 254 18.92 25.69 -24.48
N ASN A 255 20.03 25.71 -25.19
CA ASN A 255 20.26 26.68 -26.25
C ASN A 255 19.47 26.35 -27.53
N ASN A 256 18.97 25.11 -27.64
CA ASN A 256 18.09 24.68 -28.71
C ASN A 256 16.64 25.09 -28.37
N GLN A 257 15.84 25.41 -29.39
CA GLN A 257 14.41 25.69 -29.21
C GLN A 257 13.63 24.36 -29.04
N LYS A 258 13.90 23.66 -27.94
CA LYS A 258 13.24 22.40 -27.59
C LYS A 258 12.91 22.38 -26.11
N ILE A 259 11.80 21.74 -25.77
CA ILE A 259 11.48 21.41 -24.38
C ILE A 259 11.71 19.92 -24.22
N LYS A 260 12.61 19.58 -23.31
CA LYS A 260 12.90 18.18 -22.92
C LYS A 260 12.48 17.99 -21.50
N ILE A 261 11.71 16.95 -21.22
CA ILE A 261 11.26 16.56 -19.89
C ILE A 261 11.73 15.15 -19.63
N ASP A 262 12.66 15.01 -18.70
CA ASP A 262 13.20 13.73 -18.24
C ASP A 262 12.58 13.39 -16.88
N ILE A 263 11.78 12.33 -16.84
CA ILE A 263 11.06 11.88 -15.65
C ILE A 263 11.69 10.58 -15.17
N THR A 264 12.28 10.58 -13.99
CA THR A 264 12.85 9.40 -13.35
C THR A 264 11.99 9.02 -12.15
N MET A 265 11.30 7.90 -12.24
CA MET A 265 10.47 7.35 -11.17
C MET A 265 11.24 6.21 -10.49
N ASN A 266 11.67 6.41 -9.25
CA ASN A 266 12.32 5.38 -8.46
C ASN A 266 11.24 4.52 -7.78
N ILE A 267 11.43 3.21 -7.82
CA ILE A 267 10.53 2.24 -7.22
C ILE A 267 11.19 1.77 -5.92
N PRO A 268 10.57 1.99 -4.76
CA PRO A 268 11.18 1.64 -3.48
C PRO A 268 11.26 0.12 -3.32
N LYS A 269 12.41 -0.39 -2.91
CA LYS A 269 12.63 -1.83 -2.63
C LYS A 269 11.83 -2.32 -1.42
N LEU A 270 11.66 -1.48 -0.44
CA LEU A 270 10.96 -1.77 0.81
C LEU A 270 9.76 -0.83 0.93
N GLN A 271 8.68 -1.17 0.25
CA GLN A 271 7.43 -0.45 0.38
C GLN A 271 6.58 -1.08 1.48
N PRO A 272 6.19 -0.32 2.51
CA PRO A 272 5.30 -0.81 3.56
C PRO A 272 3.89 -1.02 3.00
N ILE A 273 3.32 -2.20 3.28
CA ILE A 273 2.00 -2.58 2.79
C ILE A 273 1.16 -3.07 3.95
N LEU A 274 0.06 -2.37 4.21
CA LEU A 274 -0.92 -2.73 5.21
C LEU A 274 -1.88 -3.79 4.65
N TYR A 275 -2.09 -4.87 5.40
CA TYR A 275 -2.99 -5.94 4.99
C TYR A 275 -3.79 -6.51 6.16
N PHE A 276 -4.96 -7.07 5.85
CA PHE A 276 -5.73 -7.84 6.83
C PHE A 276 -5.13 -9.23 6.94
N GLN A 277 -4.81 -9.66 8.17
CA GLN A 277 -4.33 -11.00 8.42
C GLN A 277 -5.42 -12.06 8.13
N SER A 278 -4.99 -13.23 7.68
CA SER A 278 -5.85 -14.41 7.65
C SER A 278 -6.21 -14.85 9.06
N VAL A 279 -7.39 -15.48 9.23
CA VAL A 279 -7.83 -15.99 10.53
C VAL A 279 -6.80 -16.93 11.17
N PHE A 280 -6.16 -17.78 10.37
CA PHE A 280 -5.11 -18.71 10.85
C PHE A 280 -3.84 -18.00 11.31
N GLU A 281 -3.47 -16.91 10.62
CA GLU A 281 -2.31 -16.09 11.00
C GLU A 281 -2.60 -15.32 12.30
N ALA A 282 -3.78 -14.75 12.44
CA ALA A 282 -4.23 -14.08 13.65
C ALA A 282 -4.31 -15.06 14.85
N LEU A 283 -4.85 -16.26 14.62
CA LEU A 283 -4.96 -17.30 15.64
C LEU A 283 -3.58 -17.77 16.13
N LYS A 284 -2.60 -17.91 15.23
CA LYS A 284 -1.22 -18.28 15.59
C LYS A 284 -0.61 -17.27 16.57
N TYR A 285 -0.82 -15.97 16.38
CA TYR A 285 -0.29 -14.96 17.29
C TYR A 285 -1.08 -14.90 18.60
N ALA A 286 -2.40 -14.97 18.54
CA ALA A 286 -3.26 -15.00 19.71
C ALA A 286 -2.91 -16.20 20.61
N TRP A 287 -2.65 -17.38 20.03
CA TRP A 287 -2.24 -18.56 20.75
C TRP A 287 -0.93 -18.38 21.49
N MET A 288 0.10 -17.79 20.86
CA MET A 288 1.39 -17.55 21.52
C MET A 288 1.25 -16.56 22.69
N GLN A 289 0.48 -15.48 22.53
CA GLN A 289 0.22 -14.52 23.61
C GLN A 289 -0.53 -15.17 24.77
N TYR A 290 -1.55 -15.99 24.47
CA TYR A 290 -2.27 -16.73 25.48
C TYR A 290 -1.34 -17.62 26.32
N PHE A 291 -0.47 -18.41 25.69
CA PHE A 291 0.48 -19.28 26.38
C PHE A 291 1.46 -18.50 27.24
N TYR A 292 1.94 -17.39 26.75
CA TYR A 292 2.86 -16.55 27.52
C TYR A 292 2.24 -16.05 28.84
N ILE A 293 0.97 -15.70 28.84
CA ILE A 293 0.24 -15.25 30.04
C ILE A 293 -0.24 -16.45 30.85
N PHE A 294 -0.64 -17.56 30.21
CA PHE A 294 -1.16 -18.76 30.87
C PHE A 294 -0.14 -19.42 31.80
N LEU A 295 1.12 -19.58 31.37
CA LEU A 295 2.12 -20.28 32.13
C LEU A 295 2.37 -19.70 33.55
N PRO A 296 2.66 -18.42 33.73
CA PRO A 296 2.86 -17.83 35.05
C PRO A 296 1.58 -17.89 35.91
N ILE A 297 0.42 -17.63 35.32
CA ILE A 297 -0.85 -17.68 36.06
C ILE A 297 -1.15 -19.11 36.51
N TYR A 298 -0.99 -20.10 35.63
CA TYR A 298 -1.17 -21.51 35.97
C TYR A 298 -0.23 -21.93 37.12
N PHE A 299 1.02 -21.46 37.09
CA PHE A 299 1.97 -21.76 38.17
C PHE A 299 1.56 -21.16 39.51
N ILE A 300 1.02 -19.93 39.53
CA ILE A 300 0.48 -19.29 40.73
C ILE A 300 -0.72 -20.10 41.27
N PHE A 301 -1.65 -20.49 40.42
CA PHE A 301 -2.81 -21.29 40.81
C PHE A 301 -2.40 -22.69 41.31
N TYR A 302 -1.36 -23.30 40.70
CA TYR A 302 -0.83 -24.57 41.16
C TYR A 302 -0.22 -24.48 42.57
N ILE A 303 0.55 -23.42 42.86
CA ILE A 303 1.09 -23.19 44.21
C ILE A 303 -0.02 -22.97 45.21
N LEU A 304 -1.02 -22.17 44.86
CA LEU A 304 -2.20 -21.87 45.66
C LEU A 304 -3.00 -23.15 46.00
N PHE A 305 -3.28 -23.95 45.00
CA PHE A 305 -3.95 -25.26 45.17
C PHE A 305 -3.15 -26.20 46.07
N LYS A 306 -1.84 -26.29 45.87
CA LYS A 306 -0.91 -27.09 46.70
C LYS A 306 -0.95 -26.60 48.18
N PHE A 307 -0.93 -25.26 48.38
CA PHE A 307 -0.98 -24.67 49.71
C PHE A 307 -2.30 -25.02 50.42
N ILE A 308 -3.46 -24.88 49.74
CA ILE A 308 -4.79 -25.20 50.26
C ILE A 308 -4.87 -26.67 50.73
N ILE A 309 -4.36 -27.59 49.89
CA ILE A 309 -4.40 -29.03 50.19
C ILE A 309 -3.42 -29.35 51.30
N GLN A 310 -2.21 -28.84 51.32
CA GLN A 310 -1.19 -29.15 52.32
C GLN A 310 -1.59 -28.67 53.73
N ASN A 311 -2.22 -27.49 53.79
CA ASN A 311 -2.66 -26.92 55.06
C ASN A 311 -4.05 -27.48 55.52
N LYS A 312 -4.63 -28.43 54.76
CA LYS A 312 -5.94 -29.04 55.08
C LYS A 312 -7.04 -28.02 55.37
N ILE A 313 -7.03 -26.89 54.58
CA ILE A 313 -8.06 -25.85 54.73
C ILE A 313 -9.44 -26.43 54.47
N PHE A 314 -9.53 -27.44 53.61
CA PHE A 314 -10.75 -28.21 53.35
C PHE A 314 -10.50 -29.70 53.66
N TYR A 315 -11.58 -30.41 53.99
CA TYR A 315 -11.52 -31.83 54.35
C TYR A 315 -10.88 -32.67 53.25
N SER A 316 -9.72 -33.27 53.55
CA SER A 316 -9.02 -34.22 52.73
C SER A 316 -8.42 -35.34 53.55
N THR A 317 -8.58 -36.58 53.12
CA THR A 317 -7.93 -37.75 53.75
C THR A 317 -6.55 -37.94 53.18
N THR A 318 -5.55 -38.20 54.07
CA THR A 318 -4.19 -38.44 53.64
C THR A 318 -3.88 -39.93 53.73
N LYS A 319 -3.50 -40.58 52.64
CA LYS A 319 -2.93 -41.91 52.65
C LYS A 319 -1.39 -41.79 52.54
N SER A 320 -0.68 -42.29 53.54
CA SER A 320 0.77 -42.41 53.46
C SER A 320 1.07 -43.84 53.00
N ASN A 321 1.59 -43.98 51.80
CA ASN A 321 2.21 -45.28 51.43
C ASN A 321 3.61 -45.31 51.98
N LEU A 322 3.80 -46.13 53.05
CA LEU A 322 5.09 -46.63 53.41
C LEU A 322 5.41 -47.73 52.43
N TYR A 323 6.40 -47.51 51.59
CA TYR A 323 7.14 -48.59 50.93
C TYR A 323 8.44 -48.81 51.66
#